data_028fd96738bdd76a6ef58e3e1a3f5eb2
#
_entry.id   028fd96738bdd76a6ef58e3e1a3f5eb2
#
_cell.length_a   1.000
_cell.length_b   1.000
_cell.length_c   1.000
_cell.angle_alpha   90.00
_cell.angle_beta   90.00
_cell.angle_gamma   90.00
#
_symmetry.space_group_name_H-M   'P 1'
#
loop_
_entity.id
_entity.type
_entity.pdbx_description
1 polymer ?
#
loop_
_entity_poly.entity_id
_entity_poly.type
_entity_poly.pdbx_seq_one_letter_code
_entity_poly.pdbx_strand_id
1 'polypeptide(L)'
;MKLYKNISFIWIIFLIFQTNLSADIPHYLDFKYILNQSDAGKKAQTYLKNKLENGVKALKKKEKAVQDEETKIIKQKKVISAEEYKKKVTELRNKVQSLQKERNSLLEKVSEQRSKARTELLKNLNPIIKEYMKEKNIRMVLDKKSMLLADESLDITQDIVKRLNNKIKSIKLN
;
A
#
# COMPACT_ATOMS: atom_id res chain seq x y z
N MET A 1 54.56 8.07 52.33
CA MET A 1 54.11 9.10 51.29
C MET A 1 54.02 8.56 49.84
N LYS A 2 54.35 7.28 49.58
CA LYS A 2 54.27 6.72 48.20
C LYS A 2 52.90 5.99 47.87
N LEU A 3 52.15 5.59 48.91
CA LEU A 3 50.91 4.83 48.71
C LEU A 3 49.73 5.71 48.17
N TYR A 4 49.61 6.97 48.59
CA TYR A 4 48.54 7.87 48.17
C TYR A 4 48.63 8.34 46.71
N LYS A 5 49.84 8.34 46.15
CA LYS A 5 50.07 8.74 44.76
C LYS A 5 49.52 7.72 43.76
N ASN A 6 49.55 6.44 44.12
CA ASN A 6 49.03 5.36 43.27
C ASN A 6 47.49 5.25 43.34
N ILE A 7 46.90 5.55 44.50
CA ILE A 7 45.43 5.53 44.67
C ILE A 7 44.78 6.66 43.88
N SER A 8 45.38 7.88 43.82
CA SER A 8 44.89 8.99 43.04
C SER A 8 44.91 8.70 41.53
N PHE A 9 45.92 7.96 41.04
CA PHE A 9 46.02 7.58 39.64
C PHE A 9 45.00 6.55 39.22
N ILE A 10 44.66 5.60 40.11
CA ILE A 10 43.59 4.60 39.88
C ILE A 10 42.20 5.28 39.79
N TRP A 11 41.95 6.29 40.61
CA TRP A 11 40.68 7.05 40.58
C TRP A 11 40.52 7.86 39.31
N ILE A 12 41.59 8.41 38.74
CA ILE A 12 41.56 9.15 37.47
C ILE A 12 41.28 8.20 36.29
N ILE A 13 41.82 6.98 36.31
CA ILE A 13 41.54 5.97 35.27
C ILE A 13 40.09 5.49 35.32
N PHE A 14 39.48 5.36 36.53
CA PHE A 14 38.07 4.97 36.67
C PHE A 14 37.08 6.01 36.18
N LEU A 15 37.43 7.32 36.20
CA LEU A 15 36.61 8.41 35.68
C LEU A 15 36.58 8.48 34.14
N ILE A 16 37.57 7.90 33.45
CA ILE A 16 37.62 7.92 31.95
C ILE A 16 36.77 6.79 31.36
N PHE A 17 36.36 5.78 32.12
CA PHE A 17 35.50 4.69 31.66
C PHE A 17 34.00 4.91 31.83
N GLN A 18 33.57 6.13 32.07
CA GLN A 18 32.13 6.47 31.91
C GLN A 18 31.80 6.55 30.40
N THR A 19 31.85 5.42 29.71
CA THR A 19 31.26 5.32 28.40
C THR A 19 29.76 5.52 28.60
N ASN A 20 29.25 6.62 28.10
CA ASN A 20 27.79 6.81 27.98
C ASN A 20 27.25 5.66 27.16
N LEU A 21 26.74 4.64 27.83
CA LEU A 21 25.96 3.56 27.21
C LEU A 21 24.62 4.15 26.83
N SER A 22 24.61 4.98 25.79
CA SER A 22 23.36 5.44 25.20
C SER A 22 22.68 4.21 24.64
N ALA A 23 21.68 3.70 25.34
CA ALA A 23 20.82 2.67 24.78
C ALA A 23 20.18 3.27 23.50
N ASP A 24 20.47 2.65 22.36
CA ASP A 24 19.87 3.07 21.09
C ASP A 24 18.36 2.84 21.16
N ILE A 25 17.61 3.92 21.31
CA ILE A 25 16.16 3.86 21.36
C ILE A 25 15.65 3.69 19.91
N PRO A 26 14.83 2.65 19.64
CA PRO A 26 14.25 2.47 18.31
C PRO A 26 13.35 3.65 17.93
N HIS A 27 13.51 4.15 16.73
CA HIS A 27 12.55 5.08 16.12
C HIS A 27 11.45 4.28 15.42
N TYR A 28 10.36 4.96 15.06
CA TYR A 28 9.26 4.30 14.34
C TYR A 28 8.68 5.19 13.24
N LEU A 29 8.00 4.55 12.31
CA LEU A 29 7.23 5.21 11.26
C LEU A 29 5.89 4.51 11.02
N ASP A 30 4.89 5.28 10.58
CA ASP A 30 3.61 4.77 10.10
C ASP A 30 3.70 4.49 8.60
N PHE A 31 3.99 3.24 8.26
CA PHE A 31 4.08 2.81 6.87
C PHE A 31 2.76 2.98 6.13
N LYS A 32 1.62 2.72 6.77
CA LYS A 32 0.30 2.91 6.19
C LYS A 32 0.02 4.37 5.88
N TYR A 33 0.41 5.27 6.78
CA TYR A 33 0.31 6.70 6.58
C TYR A 33 1.16 7.15 5.37
N ILE A 34 2.40 6.70 5.27
CA ILE A 34 3.30 7.01 4.15
C ILE A 34 2.70 6.56 2.81
N LEU A 35 2.17 5.32 2.74
CA LEU A 35 1.50 4.80 1.55
C LEU A 35 0.29 5.65 1.14
N ASN A 36 -0.42 6.22 2.10
CA ASN A 36 -1.67 6.92 1.86
C ASN A 36 -1.47 8.42 1.63
N GLN A 37 -0.46 9.03 2.24
CA GLN A 37 -0.29 10.48 2.28
C GLN A 37 0.85 11.02 1.42
N SER A 38 1.79 10.18 1.00
CA SER A 38 2.81 10.60 0.05
C SER A 38 2.20 10.95 -1.32
N ASP A 39 2.85 11.85 -2.07
CA ASP A 39 2.40 12.27 -3.40
C ASP A 39 2.22 11.06 -4.34
N ALA A 40 3.20 10.17 -4.35
CA ALA A 40 3.17 8.96 -5.15
C ALA A 40 2.06 7.99 -4.71
N GLY A 41 1.85 7.84 -3.39
CA GLY A 41 0.80 7.02 -2.82
C GLY A 41 -0.60 7.54 -3.16
N LYS A 42 -0.85 8.85 -2.97
CA LYS A 42 -2.12 9.49 -3.34
C LYS A 42 -2.45 9.32 -4.82
N LYS A 43 -1.46 9.55 -5.69
CA LYS A 43 -1.66 9.36 -7.15
C LYS A 43 -1.99 7.90 -7.50
N ALA A 44 -1.29 6.95 -6.88
CA ALA A 44 -1.57 5.53 -7.07
C ALA A 44 -2.98 5.16 -6.64
N GLN A 45 -3.43 5.63 -5.47
CA GLN A 45 -4.78 5.38 -4.98
C GLN A 45 -5.85 5.99 -5.89
N THR A 46 -5.66 7.24 -6.31
CA THR A 46 -6.58 7.92 -7.24
C THR A 46 -6.69 7.15 -8.56
N TYR A 47 -5.56 6.71 -9.11
CA TYR A 47 -5.54 5.89 -10.33
C TYR A 47 -6.33 4.59 -10.16
N LEU A 48 -6.08 3.85 -9.08
CA LEU A 48 -6.74 2.57 -8.80
C LEU A 48 -8.24 2.75 -8.54
N LYS A 49 -8.62 3.81 -7.82
CA LYS A 49 -10.02 4.19 -7.59
C LYS A 49 -10.74 4.46 -8.91
N ASN A 50 -10.17 5.32 -9.75
CA ASN A 50 -10.76 5.67 -11.04
C ASN A 50 -10.87 4.44 -11.96
N LYS A 51 -9.88 3.58 -11.97
CA LYS A 51 -9.91 2.33 -12.74
C LYS A 51 -11.04 1.40 -12.30
N LEU A 52 -11.20 1.23 -10.99
CA LEU A 52 -12.29 0.43 -10.42
C LEU A 52 -13.66 1.05 -10.75
N GLU A 53 -13.83 2.36 -10.51
CA GLU A 53 -15.09 3.06 -10.76
C GLU A 53 -15.50 3.01 -12.25
N ASN A 54 -14.55 3.25 -13.14
CA ASN A 54 -14.81 3.19 -14.59
C ASN A 54 -15.15 1.76 -15.04
N GLY A 55 -14.43 0.75 -14.51
CA GLY A 55 -14.73 -0.65 -14.77
C GLY A 55 -16.12 -1.06 -14.27
N VAL A 56 -16.49 -0.65 -13.06
CA VAL A 56 -17.83 -0.91 -12.50
C VAL A 56 -18.91 -0.21 -13.30
N LYS A 57 -18.70 1.03 -13.75
CA LYS A 57 -19.64 1.74 -14.62
C LYS A 57 -19.85 1.01 -15.95
N ALA A 58 -18.77 0.52 -16.56
CA ALA A 58 -18.84 -0.24 -17.81
C ALA A 58 -19.61 -1.57 -17.62
N LEU A 59 -19.34 -2.30 -16.52
CA LEU A 59 -20.06 -3.53 -16.19
C LEU A 59 -21.55 -3.28 -15.96
N LYS A 60 -21.92 -2.23 -15.22
CA LYS A 60 -23.33 -1.87 -15.00
C LYS A 60 -24.09 -1.58 -16.30
N LYS A 61 -23.44 -0.92 -17.29
CA LYS A 61 -24.05 -0.70 -18.62
C LYS A 61 -24.32 -2.03 -19.34
N LYS A 62 -23.35 -2.96 -19.28
CA LYS A 62 -23.50 -4.29 -19.89
C LYS A 62 -24.57 -5.12 -19.17
N GLU A 63 -24.62 -5.08 -17.85
CA GLU A 63 -25.66 -5.74 -17.03
C GLU A 63 -27.06 -5.26 -17.44
N LYS A 64 -27.23 -3.93 -17.58
CA LYS A 64 -28.50 -3.38 -18.01
C LYS A 64 -28.87 -3.85 -19.43
N ALA A 65 -27.92 -3.88 -20.36
CA ALA A 65 -28.18 -4.38 -21.73
C ALA A 65 -28.61 -5.86 -21.72
N VAL A 66 -28.03 -6.68 -20.86
CA VAL A 66 -28.41 -8.10 -20.67
C VAL A 66 -29.83 -8.22 -20.08
N GLN A 67 -30.18 -7.38 -19.10
CA GLN A 67 -31.54 -7.36 -18.53
C GLN A 67 -32.59 -6.92 -19.54
N ASP A 68 -32.27 -5.90 -20.37
CA ASP A 68 -33.17 -5.43 -21.44
C ASP A 68 -33.34 -6.52 -22.50
N GLU A 69 -32.28 -7.26 -22.84
CA GLU A 69 -32.32 -8.38 -23.77
C GLU A 69 -33.16 -9.55 -23.20
N GLU A 70 -32.96 -9.91 -21.91
CA GLU A 70 -33.77 -10.91 -21.22
C GLU A 70 -35.26 -10.57 -21.31
N THR A 71 -35.61 -9.33 -21.00
CA THR A 71 -36.99 -8.85 -21.07
C THR A 71 -37.57 -8.99 -22.49
N LYS A 72 -36.79 -8.69 -23.55
CA LYS A 72 -37.20 -8.87 -24.94
C LYS A 72 -37.41 -10.35 -25.28
N ILE A 73 -36.50 -11.23 -24.87
CA ILE A 73 -36.61 -12.67 -25.11
C ILE A 73 -37.87 -13.23 -24.45
N ILE A 74 -38.18 -12.84 -23.21
CA ILE A 74 -39.38 -13.27 -22.50
C ILE A 74 -40.66 -12.83 -23.26
N LYS A 75 -40.71 -11.58 -23.72
CA LYS A 75 -41.86 -11.07 -24.51
C LYS A 75 -42.05 -11.80 -25.82
N GLN A 76 -40.96 -12.23 -26.46
CA GLN A 76 -40.99 -12.95 -27.75
C GLN A 76 -41.32 -14.44 -27.63
N LYS A 77 -41.33 -15.01 -26.43
CA LYS A 77 -41.54 -16.46 -26.19
C LYS A 77 -42.76 -17.04 -26.90
N LYS A 78 -43.85 -16.24 -27.06
CA LYS A 78 -45.10 -16.68 -27.65
C LYS A 78 -45.15 -16.56 -29.19
N VAL A 79 -44.17 -15.85 -29.80
CA VAL A 79 -44.18 -15.49 -31.22
C VAL A 79 -43.02 -16.07 -32.02
N ILE A 80 -41.99 -16.63 -31.35
CA ILE A 80 -40.86 -17.27 -32.02
C ILE A 80 -40.89 -18.78 -31.83
N SER A 81 -40.15 -19.52 -32.66
CA SER A 81 -40.03 -20.98 -32.53
C SER A 81 -39.34 -21.40 -31.25
N ALA A 82 -39.61 -22.64 -30.81
CA ALA A 82 -38.96 -23.19 -29.63
C ALA A 82 -37.43 -23.28 -29.77
N GLU A 83 -36.95 -23.56 -30.97
CA GLU A 83 -35.50 -23.61 -31.26
C GLU A 83 -34.87 -22.20 -31.18
N GLU A 84 -35.51 -21.22 -31.80
CA GLU A 84 -35.01 -19.85 -31.74
C GLU A 84 -35.02 -19.31 -30.31
N TYR A 85 -36.07 -19.60 -29.53
CA TYR A 85 -36.11 -19.25 -28.11
C TYR A 85 -34.95 -19.86 -27.33
N LYS A 86 -34.72 -21.18 -27.52
CA LYS A 86 -33.61 -21.90 -26.88
C LYS A 86 -32.25 -21.31 -27.23
N LYS A 87 -32.04 -20.95 -28.50
CA LYS A 87 -30.81 -20.29 -28.98
C LYS A 87 -30.59 -18.96 -28.25
N LYS A 88 -31.59 -18.07 -28.24
CA LYS A 88 -31.52 -16.76 -27.57
C LYS A 88 -31.25 -16.89 -26.08
N VAL A 89 -31.87 -17.84 -25.39
CA VAL A 89 -31.62 -18.11 -23.97
C VAL A 89 -30.17 -18.56 -23.73
N THR A 90 -29.65 -19.41 -24.62
CA THR A 90 -28.26 -19.90 -24.50
C THR A 90 -27.26 -18.74 -24.71
N GLU A 91 -27.48 -17.90 -25.70
CA GLU A 91 -26.67 -16.69 -25.96
C GLU A 91 -26.69 -15.74 -24.75
N LEU A 92 -27.86 -15.51 -24.16
CA LEU A 92 -28.01 -14.68 -22.96
C LEU A 92 -27.23 -15.26 -21.76
N ARG A 93 -27.31 -16.57 -21.53
CA ARG A 93 -26.52 -17.25 -20.48
C ARG A 93 -25.02 -17.06 -20.69
N ASN A 94 -24.54 -17.18 -21.93
CA ASN A 94 -23.14 -16.96 -22.25
C ASN A 94 -22.71 -15.50 -21.96
N LYS A 95 -23.58 -14.53 -22.26
CA LYS A 95 -23.32 -13.11 -21.92
C LYS A 95 -23.24 -12.89 -20.41
N VAL A 96 -24.13 -13.49 -19.62
CA VAL A 96 -24.09 -13.42 -18.14
C VAL A 96 -22.80 -14.03 -17.61
N GLN A 97 -22.37 -15.18 -18.12
CA GLN A 97 -21.11 -15.80 -17.72
C GLN A 97 -19.91 -14.94 -18.08
N SER A 98 -19.91 -14.32 -19.26
CA SER A 98 -18.86 -13.38 -19.68
C SER A 98 -18.77 -12.17 -18.75
N LEU A 99 -19.91 -11.59 -18.38
CA LEU A 99 -19.95 -10.47 -17.41
C LEU A 99 -19.37 -10.85 -16.05
N GLN A 100 -19.68 -12.06 -15.57
CA GLN A 100 -19.10 -12.52 -14.30
C GLN A 100 -17.58 -12.69 -14.38
N LYS A 101 -17.07 -13.22 -15.49
CA LYS A 101 -15.62 -13.31 -15.76
C LYS A 101 -14.98 -11.93 -15.83
N GLU A 102 -15.60 -10.98 -16.54
CA GLU A 102 -15.11 -9.60 -16.64
C GLU A 102 -15.06 -8.92 -15.26
N ARG A 103 -16.08 -9.13 -14.42
CA ARG A 103 -16.12 -8.59 -13.05
C ARG A 103 -14.95 -9.14 -12.21
N ASN A 104 -14.75 -10.45 -12.22
CA ASN A 104 -13.66 -11.09 -11.49
C ASN A 104 -12.29 -10.60 -11.98
N SER A 105 -12.10 -10.52 -13.30
CA SER A 105 -10.88 -9.99 -13.92
C SER A 105 -10.60 -8.53 -13.55
N LEU A 106 -11.63 -7.68 -13.47
CA LEU A 106 -11.47 -6.29 -13.01
C LEU A 106 -10.96 -6.24 -11.58
N LEU A 107 -11.55 -7.00 -10.66
CA LEU A 107 -11.17 -7.02 -9.26
C LEU A 107 -9.75 -7.56 -9.08
N GLU A 108 -9.40 -8.64 -9.78
CA GLU A 108 -8.07 -9.23 -9.78
C GLU A 108 -7.02 -8.23 -10.26
N LYS A 109 -7.22 -7.60 -11.42
CA LYS A 109 -6.32 -6.59 -11.97
C LYS A 109 -6.12 -5.40 -11.04
N VAL A 110 -7.18 -4.92 -10.37
CA VAL A 110 -7.06 -3.83 -9.40
C VAL A 110 -6.27 -4.28 -8.16
N SER A 111 -6.49 -5.52 -7.70
CA SER A 111 -5.75 -6.10 -6.57
C SER A 111 -4.26 -6.26 -6.88
N GLU A 112 -3.92 -6.80 -8.06
CA GLU A 112 -2.53 -6.92 -8.52
C GLU A 112 -1.84 -5.56 -8.61
N GLN A 113 -2.51 -4.57 -9.19
CA GLN A 113 -1.93 -3.23 -9.31
C GLN A 113 -1.76 -2.55 -7.96
N ARG A 114 -2.65 -2.82 -6.98
CA ARG A 114 -2.47 -2.36 -5.60
C ARG A 114 -1.23 -2.98 -4.97
N SER A 115 -1.02 -4.27 -5.17
CA SER A 115 0.17 -4.98 -4.69
C SER A 115 1.44 -4.42 -5.33
N LYS A 116 1.45 -4.22 -6.66
CA LYS A 116 2.55 -3.56 -7.38
C LYS A 116 2.85 -2.17 -6.83
N ALA A 117 1.81 -1.35 -6.64
CA ALA A 117 1.96 0.00 -6.08
C ALA A 117 2.67 -0.02 -4.72
N ARG A 118 2.26 -0.93 -3.85
CA ARG A 118 2.89 -1.12 -2.53
C ARG A 118 4.35 -1.52 -2.65
N THR A 119 4.66 -2.48 -3.51
CA THR A 119 6.02 -2.96 -3.74
C THR A 119 6.92 -1.86 -4.29
N GLU A 120 6.45 -1.10 -5.29
CA GLU A 120 7.22 0.00 -5.85
C GLU A 120 7.45 1.15 -4.86
N LEU A 121 6.45 1.46 -4.04
CA LEU A 121 6.63 2.45 -2.97
C LEU A 121 7.66 1.98 -1.94
N LEU A 122 7.60 0.72 -1.51
CA LEU A 122 8.60 0.13 -0.59
C LEU A 122 10.01 0.15 -1.17
N LYS A 123 10.15 -0.18 -2.46
CA LYS A 123 11.43 -0.15 -3.15
C LYS A 123 12.07 1.23 -3.13
N ASN A 124 11.27 2.28 -3.28
CA ASN A 124 11.74 3.67 -3.21
C ASN A 124 11.93 4.16 -1.77
N LEU A 125 11.14 3.66 -0.84
CA LEU A 125 11.15 4.06 0.56
C LEU A 125 12.38 3.51 1.33
N ASN A 126 12.72 2.25 1.09
CA ASN A 126 13.82 1.58 1.79
C ASN A 126 15.16 2.32 1.74
N PRO A 127 15.65 2.80 0.57
CA PRO A 127 16.89 3.56 0.52
C PRO A 127 16.79 4.90 1.26
N ILE A 128 15.62 5.55 1.25
CA ILE A 128 15.39 6.83 1.95
C ILE A 128 15.47 6.61 3.47
N ILE A 129 14.84 5.55 3.98
CA ILE A 129 14.92 5.20 5.41
C ILE A 129 16.37 4.90 5.80
N LYS A 130 17.09 4.09 5.01
CA LYS A 130 18.50 3.77 5.29
C LYS A 130 19.39 5.00 5.33
N GLU A 131 19.22 5.94 4.40
CA GLU A 131 19.94 7.20 4.35
C GLU A 131 19.63 8.06 5.59
N TYR A 132 18.36 8.20 5.93
CA TYR A 132 17.91 8.92 7.13
C TYR A 132 18.48 8.31 8.42
N MET A 133 18.45 6.99 8.54
CA MET A 133 19.02 6.27 9.68
C MET A 133 20.52 6.55 9.83
N LYS A 134 21.26 6.56 8.70
CA LYS A 134 22.70 6.86 8.71
C LYS A 134 22.97 8.30 9.15
N GLU A 135 22.23 9.26 8.61
CA GLU A 135 22.39 10.69 8.95
C GLU A 135 22.07 11.00 10.42
N LYS A 136 21.08 10.31 10.98
CA LYS A 136 20.59 10.55 12.34
C LYS A 136 21.18 9.57 13.39
N ASN A 137 22.11 8.70 12.97
CA ASN A 137 22.67 7.62 13.82
C ASN A 137 21.59 6.71 14.43
N ILE A 138 20.48 6.47 13.71
CA ILE A 138 19.41 5.59 14.12
C ILE A 138 19.78 4.16 13.72
N ARG A 139 19.74 3.22 14.65
CA ARG A 139 20.11 1.82 14.41
C ARG A 139 18.92 0.93 14.11
N MET A 140 17.71 1.30 14.56
CA MET A 140 16.50 0.52 14.37
C MET A 140 15.29 1.41 14.12
N VAL A 141 14.46 1.02 13.13
CA VAL A 141 13.17 1.64 12.84
C VAL A 141 12.10 0.56 12.83
N LEU A 142 11.02 0.78 13.57
CA LEU A 142 9.87 -0.12 13.69
C LEU A 142 8.66 0.41 12.92
N ASP A 143 7.75 -0.47 12.53
CA ASP A 143 6.44 -0.06 12.01
C ASP A 143 5.51 0.28 13.20
N LYS A 144 4.88 1.45 13.17
CA LYS A 144 3.95 1.93 14.20
C LYS A 144 2.89 0.90 14.59
N LYS A 145 2.41 0.11 13.63
CA LYS A 145 1.42 -0.96 13.87
C LYS A 145 1.90 -2.08 14.80
N SER A 146 3.22 -2.22 14.99
CA SER A 146 3.84 -3.26 15.82
C SER A 146 4.05 -2.82 17.26
N MET A 147 3.59 -1.60 17.62
CA MET A 147 3.78 -1.01 18.94
C MET A 147 2.43 -0.63 19.55
N LEU A 148 2.34 -0.69 20.88
CA LEU A 148 1.18 -0.21 21.63
C LEU A 148 1.31 1.27 21.96
N LEU A 149 2.47 1.69 22.44
CA LEU A 149 2.80 3.06 22.84
C LEU A 149 4.26 3.34 22.53
N ALA A 150 4.56 4.56 22.12
CA ALA A 150 5.91 5.09 21.99
C ALA A 150 5.87 6.61 22.16
N ASP A 151 7.02 7.20 22.48
CA ASP A 151 7.19 8.64 22.53
C ASP A 151 7.06 9.24 21.12
N GLU A 152 6.30 10.33 20.99
CA GLU A 152 6.07 11.00 19.69
C GLU A 152 7.35 11.58 19.08
N SER A 153 8.34 11.91 19.91
CA SER A 153 9.64 12.39 19.45
C SER A 153 10.42 11.35 18.64
N LEU A 154 10.06 10.07 18.75
CA LEU A 154 10.65 8.97 18.01
C LEU A 154 9.96 8.71 16.66
N ASP A 155 8.87 9.42 16.35
CA ASP A 155 8.13 9.28 15.10
C ASP A 155 8.83 10.01 13.95
N ILE A 156 9.40 9.26 13.01
CA ILE A 156 10.08 9.81 11.83
C ILE A 156 9.18 9.86 10.58
N THR A 157 7.88 9.57 10.71
CA THR A 157 6.94 9.42 9.59
C THR A 157 6.93 10.64 8.68
N GLN A 158 6.83 11.85 9.24
CA GLN A 158 6.72 13.09 8.45
C GLN A 158 8.00 13.42 7.70
N ASP A 159 9.16 13.18 8.31
CA ASP A 159 10.45 13.41 7.66
C ASP A 159 10.64 12.46 6.48
N ILE A 160 10.26 11.20 6.65
CA ILE A 160 10.33 10.21 5.58
C ILE A 160 9.35 10.53 4.45
N VAL A 161 8.12 11.01 4.76
CA VAL A 161 7.16 11.49 3.73
C VAL A 161 7.74 12.65 2.93
N LYS A 162 8.33 13.66 3.60
CA LYS A 162 8.97 14.81 2.91
C LYS A 162 10.07 14.33 1.96
N ARG A 163 10.96 13.45 2.41
CA ARG A 163 12.05 12.91 1.59
C ARG A 163 11.53 12.10 0.42
N LEU A 164 10.51 11.27 0.63
CA LEU A 164 9.88 10.48 -0.42
C LEU A 164 9.24 11.40 -1.48
N ASN A 165 8.50 12.43 -1.06
CA ASN A 165 7.86 13.38 -1.95
C ASN A 165 8.88 14.21 -2.75
N ASN A 166 10.06 14.48 -2.21
CA ASN A 166 11.15 15.14 -2.96
C ASN A 166 11.77 14.20 -4.00
N LYS A 167 11.83 12.91 -3.70
CA LYS A 167 12.49 11.91 -4.57
C LYS A 167 11.59 11.40 -5.68
N ILE A 168 10.30 11.14 -5.39
CA ILE A 168 9.33 10.63 -6.36
C ILE A 168 7.98 11.30 -6.23
N LYS A 169 7.37 11.62 -7.37
CA LYS A 169 6.02 12.21 -7.44
C LYS A 169 4.94 11.23 -7.90
N SER A 170 5.33 10.10 -8.45
CA SER A 170 4.43 9.03 -8.92
C SER A 170 5.20 7.73 -9.07
N ILE A 171 4.46 6.63 -9.14
CA ILE A 171 4.97 5.29 -9.48
C ILE A 171 4.29 4.77 -10.74
N LYS A 172 4.99 3.89 -11.49
CA LYS A 172 4.44 3.25 -12.68
C LYS A 172 3.58 2.07 -12.27
N LEU A 173 2.31 2.04 -12.72
CA LEU A 173 1.34 0.98 -12.42
C LEU A 173 0.90 0.20 -13.67
N ASN A 174 1.61 0.38 -14.78
CA ASN A 174 1.33 -0.31 -16.04
C ASN A 174 1.88 -1.73 -16.04
#